data_6676c9f926f4fe4d3574fc5119ce0649
#
_entry.id   6676c9f926f4fe4d3574fc5119ce0649
#
_cell.length_a   1.000
_cell.length_b   1.000
_cell.length_c   1.000
_cell.angle_alpha   90.00
_cell.angle_beta   90.00
_cell.angle_gamma   90.00
#
_symmetry.space_group_name_H-M   'P 1'
#
loop_
_entity.id
_entity.type
_entity.pdbx_description
1 polymer ?
#
loop_
_entity_poly.entity_id
_entity_poly.type
_entity_poly.pdbx_seq_one_letter_code
_entity_poly.pdbx_strand_id
1 'polypeptide(L)'
;MIVDCFPFFAPTGEELLKLRVNLLNDVVDRFIIVESDKTHSGKPVERKFLEIARKHGLPMEKIHYVEHHIPEKEDIVVEKIDKINAGVNGESEDSVYARARERLQKDAVMDAMGPFANNDMFLYGDADEIIRPENVKWVARMAQAHQDIILKIPLAYLQGRADLRAYNRDESPVVWWKAMFFASKQQIMKTSINRIRCGAIDWPVRWPTHNNQVIQDMGWHFAWMGPPEMRKVKAQSFAHAFDKFDWMEDIKGYSDYGNWNMRLAEEGPAPDGNANHKLKRYPVEKLPQILFDDPDIRDFLLPPTNLDEEFTFNSCDCFWCQKLKFPLMYNLDGERNWFEIPRSCSVTIKESFPDRRQVFRDTDEYDDTRGKPIVVFSDPVERFVSCINGYLTEKQRYYHYGEDIFASFGSKLSECTKQEKIDLFFKNLHKVASSHQLHHFHPQAWFVDTNKFSKFTIVHKHDVSSTFNVTHKLNQTKKEITAEDFSEEQINFIKSIYKADYEFIEKYESKG
;
A
#
# COMPACT_ATOMS: atom_id res chain seq x y z
N MET A 1 -10.59 2.90 31.79
CA MET A 1 -11.07 2.65 30.41
C MET A 1 -10.03 3.12 29.40
N ILE A 2 -10.09 2.59 28.18
CA ILE A 2 -9.32 3.07 27.03
C ILE A 2 -10.31 3.74 26.06
N VAL A 3 -10.06 5.02 25.75
CA VAL A 3 -10.93 5.84 24.90
C VAL A 3 -10.14 6.28 23.68
N ASP A 4 -10.63 5.96 22.49
CA ASP A 4 -10.04 6.43 21.23
C ASP A 4 -10.72 7.73 20.80
N CYS A 5 -9.91 8.75 20.46
CA CYS A 5 -10.42 10.10 20.19
C CYS A 5 -9.82 10.64 18.89
N PHE A 6 -10.67 11.19 18.03
CA PHE A 6 -10.20 11.80 16.78
C PHE A 6 -11.18 12.82 16.20
N PRO A 7 -10.67 13.82 15.46
CA PRO A 7 -11.49 14.68 14.63
C PRO A 7 -11.91 13.93 13.36
N PHE A 8 -13.15 14.15 12.93
CA PHE A 8 -13.71 13.56 11.72
C PHE A 8 -14.05 14.65 10.70
N PHE A 9 -13.76 14.36 9.44
CA PHE A 9 -14.09 15.21 8.30
C PHE A 9 -14.75 14.38 7.20
N ALA A 10 -16.08 14.44 7.14
CA ALA A 10 -16.90 13.59 6.29
C ALA A 10 -16.49 13.57 4.79
N PRO A 11 -16.15 14.71 4.16
CA PRO A 11 -15.84 14.71 2.73
C PRO A 11 -14.68 13.83 2.28
N THR A 12 -13.79 13.43 3.21
CA THR A 12 -12.61 12.61 2.88
C THR A 12 -12.30 11.52 3.90
N GLY A 13 -13.21 11.26 4.83
CA GLY A 13 -12.91 10.41 6.00
C GLY A 13 -13.84 9.24 6.22
N GLU A 14 -14.83 8.99 5.35
CA GLU A 14 -15.83 7.95 5.55
C GLU A 14 -15.21 6.55 5.68
N GLU A 15 -14.34 6.16 4.75
CA GLU A 15 -13.67 4.86 4.72
C GLU A 15 -12.65 4.72 5.87
N LEU A 16 -11.98 5.82 6.23
CA LEU A 16 -11.05 5.84 7.37
C LEU A 16 -11.79 5.74 8.71
N LEU A 17 -12.94 6.37 8.85
CA LEU A 17 -13.83 6.22 9.99
C LEU A 17 -14.26 4.76 10.17
N LYS A 18 -14.77 4.17 9.09
CA LYS A 18 -15.19 2.76 9.05
C LYS A 18 -14.04 1.83 9.42
N LEU A 19 -12.87 2.04 8.82
CA LEU A 19 -11.65 1.28 9.10
C LEU A 19 -11.26 1.37 10.57
N ARG A 20 -11.10 2.61 11.09
CA ARG A 20 -10.63 2.86 12.46
C ARG A 20 -11.55 2.28 13.52
N VAL A 21 -12.84 2.55 13.39
CA VAL A 21 -13.82 2.06 14.36
C VAL A 21 -13.88 0.54 14.36
N ASN A 22 -13.95 -0.10 13.19
CA ASN A 22 -13.99 -1.56 13.10
C ASN A 22 -12.71 -2.23 13.62
N LEU A 23 -11.54 -1.66 13.34
CA LEU A 23 -10.26 -2.20 13.83
C LEU A 23 -10.14 -2.11 15.36
N LEU A 24 -10.59 -1.01 15.94
CA LEU A 24 -10.34 -0.74 17.35
C LEU A 24 -11.51 -1.14 18.26
N ASN A 25 -12.66 -1.50 17.72
CA ASN A 25 -13.88 -1.79 18.48
C ASN A 25 -13.68 -2.81 19.63
N ASP A 26 -12.87 -3.85 19.42
CA ASP A 26 -12.68 -4.92 20.41
C ASP A 26 -11.57 -4.61 21.43
N VAL A 27 -10.84 -3.52 21.24
CA VAL A 27 -9.67 -3.18 22.07
C VAL A 27 -9.80 -1.84 22.79
N VAL A 28 -10.80 -1.02 22.43
CA VAL A 28 -11.16 0.23 23.14
C VAL A 28 -12.54 0.12 23.76
N ASP A 29 -12.75 0.83 24.86
CA ASP A 29 -14.02 0.82 25.59
C ASP A 29 -15.01 1.84 24.98
N ARG A 30 -14.51 2.97 24.51
CA ARG A 30 -15.29 4.07 23.93
C ARG A 30 -14.54 4.79 22.82
N PHE A 31 -15.30 5.49 21.97
CA PHE A 31 -14.79 6.44 20.99
C PHE A 31 -15.34 7.84 21.29
N ILE A 32 -14.52 8.87 21.13
CA ILE A 32 -14.96 10.27 21.06
C ILE A 32 -14.64 10.76 19.65
N ILE A 33 -15.69 11.14 18.91
CA ILE A 33 -15.58 11.58 17.52
C ILE A 33 -16.09 13.00 17.41
N VAL A 34 -15.24 13.93 17.00
CA VAL A 34 -15.58 15.35 16.87
C VAL A 34 -15.74 15.70 15.39
N GLU A 35 -16.89 16.19 15.00
CA GLU A 35 -17.15 16.70 13.67
C GLU A 35 -17.51 18.18 13.72
N SER A 36 -16.83 19.00 12.91
CA SER A 36 -17.02 20.44 12.87
C SER A 36 -17.94 20.84 11.71
N ASP A 37 -18.57 22.02 11.85
CA ASP A 37 -19.43 22.63 10.82
C ASP A 37 -18.65 23.52 9.82
N LYS A 38 -17.34 23.67 10.01
CA LYS A 38 -16.46 24.38 9.09
C LYS A 38 -15.16 23.58 8.90
N THR A 39 -14.56 23.72 7.72
CA THR A 39 -13.21 23.27 7.44
C THR A 39 -12.18 24.12 8.19
N HIS A 40 -10.94 23.66 8.28
CA HIS A 40 -9.86 24.50 8.83
C HIS A 40 -9.61 25.75 7.94
N SER A 41 -9.84 25.66 6.63
CA SER A 41 -9.80 26.85 5.74
C SER A 41 -10.98 27.81 5.95
N GLY A 42 -11.95 27.48 6.82
CA GLY A 42 -13.08 28.34 7.19
C GLY A 42 -14.32 28.18 6.32
N LYS A 43 -14.35 27.25 5.38
CA LYS A 43 -15.52 26.97 4.54
C LYS A 43 -16.57 26.18 5.34
N PRO A 44 -17.88 26.51 5.22
CA PRO A 44 -18.94 25.68 5.79
C PRO A 44 -18.86 24.24 5.26
N VAL A 45 -19.17 23.27 6.12
CA VAL A 45 -19.26 21.85 5.76
C VAL A 45 -20.44 21.22 6.50
N GLU A 46 -21.18 20.40 5.79
CA GLU A 46 -22.28 19.63 6.37
C GLU A 46 -21.74 18.49 7.24
N ARG A 47 -22.29 18.33 8.45
CA ARG A 47 -22.00 17.20 9.32
C ARG A 47 -22.73 15.97 8.82
N LYS A 48 -22.03 14.85 8.63
CA LYS A 48 -22.59 13.60 8.07
C LYS A 48 -22.28 12.37 8.92
N PHE A 49 -21.64 12.55 10.06
CA PHE A 49 -21.26 11.41 10.91
C PHE A 49 -22.44 10.47 11.20
N LEU A 50 -23.60 10.99 11.62
CA LEU A 50 -24.74 10.15 12.00
C LEU A 50 -25.32 9.36 10.80
N GLU A 51 -25.29 9.94 9.61
CA GLU A 51 -25.70 9.28 8.37
C GLU A 51 -24.72 8.14 8.03
N ILE A 52 -23.41 8.44 8.04
CA ILE A 52 -22.34 7.51 7.76
C ILE A 52 -22.31 6.37 8.79
N ALA A 53 -22.44 6.70 10.07
CA ALA A 53 -22.48 5.70 11.16
C ALA A 53 -23.64 4.71 10.98
N ARG A 54 -24.83 5.20 10.60
CA ARG A 54 -25.99 4.37 10.31
C ARG A 54 -25.77 3.50 9.07
N LYS A 55 -25.23 4.09 8.01
CA LYS A 55 -24.91 3.39 6.74
C LYS A 55 -24.00 2.19 6.97
N HIS A 56 -23.01 2.34 7.84
CA HIS A 56 -21.98 1.31 8.09
C HIS A 56 -22.24 0.48 9.37
N GLY A 57 -23.36 0.70 10.07
CA GLY A 57 -23.68 -0.06 11.28
C GLY A 57 -22.65 0.11 12.39
N LEU A 58 -22.08 1.32 12.55
CA LEU A 58 -21.07 1.56 13.59
C LEU A 58 -21.66 1.39 15.01
N PRO A 59 -20.85 0.96 16.00
CA PRO A 59 -21.31 0.65 17.36
C PRO A 59 -21.62 1.93 18.16
N MET A 60 -22.78 2.52 17.90
CA MET A 60 -23.20 3.81 18.46
C MET A 60 -23.25 3.81 20.00
N GLU A 61 -23.45 2.65 20.63
CA GLU A 61 -23.41 2.49 22.08
C GLU A 61 -22.03 2.73 22.69
N LYS A 62 -20.97 2.63 21.87
CA LYS A 62 -19.59 2.95 22.26
C LYS A 62 -19.14 4.34 21.84
N ILE A 63 -19.90 5.04 21.00
CA ILE A 63 -19.49 6.30 20.38
C ILE A 63 -20.11 7.48 21.12
N HIS A 64 -19.25 8.39 21.59
CA HIS A 64 -19.62 9.72 22.03
C HIS A 64 -19.35 10.70 20.87
N TYR A 65 -20.40 11.06 20.16
CA TYR A 65 -20.32 11.99 19.05
C TYR A 65 -20.44 13.44 19.54
N VAL A 66 -19.52 14.30 19.08
CA VAL A 66 -19.45 15.70 19.44
C VAL A 66 -19.65 16.55 18.19
N GLU A 67 -20.75 17.29 18.16
CA GLU A 67 -20.98 18.34 17.17
C GLU A 67 -20.25 19.62 17.60
N HIS A 68 -19.18 19.95 16.89
CA HIS A 68 -18.39 21.13 17.19
C HIS A 68 -18.74 22.28 16.26
N HIS A 69 -18.95 23.45 16.84
CA HIS A 69 -19.13 24.71 16.11
C HIS A 69 -17.83 25.49 16.11
N ILE A 70 -17.28 25.72 14.93
CA ILE A 70 -16.11 26.60 14.75
C ILE A 70 -16.62 28.05 14.65
N PRO A 71 -16.21 28.97 15.55
CA PRO A 71 -16.62 30.37 15.52
C PRO A 71 -16.31 31.08 14.18
N GLU A 72 -16.92 32.23 13.96
CA GLU A 72 -16.54 33.10 12.86
C GLU A 72 -15.12 33.66 13.07
N LYS A 73 -14.47 34.10 11.99
CA LYS A 73 -13.06 34.49 12.03
C LYS A 73 -12.80 35.59 13.11
N GLU A 74 -13.73 36.50 13.25
CA GLU A 74 -13.67 37.67 14.17
C GLU A 74 -13.72 37.22 15.64
N ASP A 75 -14.36 36.10 15.92
CA ASP A 75 -14.54 35.54 17.27
C ASP A 75 -13.45 34.52 17.67
N ILE A 76 -12.57 34.18 16.74
CA ILE A 76 -11.49 33.22 17.01
C ILE A 76 -10.34 33.92 17.78
N VAL A 77 -10.08 33.43 18.98
CA VAL A 77 -8.89 33.80 19.73
C VAL A 77 -7.68 33.03 19.17
N VAL A 78 -6.79 33.78 18.52
CA VAL A 78 -5.52 33.26 18.00
C VAL A 78 -4.50 33.17 19.13
N GLU A 79 -3.98 31.98 19.39
CA GLU A 79 -2.92 31.77 20.38
C GLU A 79 -1.52 31.84 19.74
N LYS A 80 -0.50 32.00 20.61
CA LYS A 80 0.91 31.99 20.18
C LYS A 80 1.28 30.70 19.44
N ILE A 81 0.71 29.57 19.87
CA ILE A 81 0.95 28.26 19.25
C ILE A 81 0.44 28.20 17.81
N ASP A 82 -0.69 28.88 17.50
CA ASP A 82 -1.25 28.91 16.14
C ASP A 82 -0.28 29.62 15.18
N LYS A 83 0.33 30.74 15.64
CA LYS A 83 1.34 31.47 14.90
C LYS A 83 2.62 30.67 14.70
N ILE A 84 3.05 29.93 15.73
CA ILE A 84 4.23 29.05 15.64
C ILE A 84 3.97 27.92 14.65
N ASN A 85 2.79 27.30 14.68
CA ASN A 85 2.42 26.21 13.79
C ASN A 85 2.21 26.67 12.34
N ALA A 86 1.79 27.90 12.11
CA ALA A 86 1.76 28.49 10.77
C ALA A 86 3.18 28.62 10.17
N GLY A 87 4.20 28.85 11.02
CA GLY A 87 5.60 28.83 10.64
C GLY A 87 5.98 29.89 9.60
N VAL A 88 7.19 29.75 9.04
CA VAL A 88 7.74 30.68 8.03
C VAL A 88 6.96 30.58 6.69
N ASN A 89 6.35 29.45 6.40
CA ASN A 89 5.61 29.23 5.15
C ASN A 89 4.13 29.64 5.23
N GLY A 90 3.62 29.92 6.44
CA GLY A 90 2.24 30.30 6.73
C GLY A 90 2.13 31.74 7.20
N GLU A 91 2.83 32.69 6.57
CA GLU A 91 2.84 34.11 6.97
C GLU A 91 1.52 34.82 6.70
N SER A 92 0.59 34.21 5.95
CA SER A 92 -0.71 34.84 5.73
C SER A 92 -1.58 34.75 6.99
N GLU A 93 -2.39 35.77 7.20
CA GLU A 93 -3.39 35.80 8.27
C GLU A 93 -4.29 34.55 8.21
N ASP A 94 -4.67 34.11 7.00
CA ASP A 94 -5.54 32.95 6.78
C ASP A 94 -4.86 31.64 7.19
N SER A 95 -3.54 31.48 7.01
CA SER A 95 -2.79 30.32 7.54
C SER A 95 -2.87 30.25 9.06
N VAL A 96 -2.73 31.40 9.76
CA VAL A 96 -2.81 31.45 11.22
C VAL A 96 -4.21 31.06 11.70
N TYR A 97 -5.25 31.59 11.05
CA TYR A 97 -6.65 31.22 11.40
C TYR A 97 -6.98 29.76 11.07
N ALA A 98 -6.40 29.21 10.01
CA ALA A 98 -6.57 27.80 9.71
C ALA A 98 -5.98 26.91 10.84
N ARG A 99 -4.82 27.28 11.38
CA ARG A 99 -4.24 26.59 12.56
C ARG A 99 -5.07 26.79 13.83
N ALA A 100 -5.62 27.95 14.03
CA ALA A 100 -6.50 28.21 15.16
C ALA A 100 -7.78 27.35 15.10
N ARG A 101 -8.40 27.20 13.91
CA ARG A 101 -9.55 26.31 13.71
C ARG A 101 -9.18 24.84 13.92
N GLU A 102 -8.03 24.40 13.43
CA GLU A 102 -7.50 23.06 13.69
C GLU A 102 -7.35 22.81 15.20
N ARG A 103 -6.76 23.76 15.93
CA ARG A 103 -6.64 23.67 17.39
C ARG A 103 -8.00 23.55 18.07
N LEU A 104 -8.95 24.43 17.72
CA LEU A 104 -10.30 24.41 18.31
C LEU A 104 -10.99 23.06 18.10
N GLN A 105 -10.92 22.49 16.89
CA GLN A 105 -11.49 21.17 16.62
C GLN A 105 -10.80 20.06 17.43
N LYS A 106 -9.48 20.07 17.52
CA LYS A 106 -8.74 19.08 18.31
C LYS A 106 -9.07 19.16 19.80
N ASP A 107 -9.07 20.37 20.34
CA ASP A 107 -9.32 20.59 21.76
C ASP A 107 -10.80 20.38 22.13
N ALA A 108 -11.75 20.40 21.20
CA ALA A 108 -13.16 20.07 21.43
C ALA A 108 -13.39 18.65 21.94
N VAL A 109 -12.45 17.71 21.74
CA VAL A 109 -12.48 16.41 22.38
C VAL A 109 -12.51 16.53 23.92
N MET A 110 -11.88 17.58 24.47
CA MET A 110 -11.80 17.78 25.93
C MET A 110 -13.16 18.05 26.54
N ASP A 111 -14.08 18.68 25.80
CA ASP A 111 -15.45 18.96 26.27
C ASP A 111 -16.24 17.67 26.54
N ALA A 112 -15.91 16.61 25.77
CA ALA A 112 -16.52 15.31 25.95
C ALA A 112 -15.90 14.47 27.07
N MET A 113 -14.78 14.88 27.65
CA MET A 113 -14.07 14.11 28.68
C MET A 113 -14.75 14.15 30.05
N GLY A 114 -15.75 15.01 30.26
CA GLY A 114 -16.43 15.18 31.55
C GLY A 114 -16.78 13.88 32.26
N PRO A 115 -17.47 12.92 31.63
CA PRO A 115 -17.94 11.69 32.21
C PRO A 115 -16.85 10.67 32.60
N PHE A 116 -15.63 10.83 32.12
CA PHE A 116 -14.54 9.86 32.32
C PHE A 116 -13.74 10.13 33.59
N ALA A 117 -13.15 9.08 34.16
CA ALA A 117 -12.30 9.19 35.36
C ALA A 117 -10.93 9.82 35.00
N ASN A 118 -10.28 10.44 35.97
CA ASN A 118 -8.98 11.11 35.77
C ASN A 118 -7.86 10.16 35.29
N ASN A 119 -7.94 8.89 35.63
CA ASN A 119 -7.00 7.83 35.25
C ASN A 119 -7.43 7.05 33.98
N ASP A 120 -8.56 7.39 33.37
CA ASP A 120 -8.92 6.82 32.07
C ASP A 120 -7.90 7.27 31.03
N MET A 121 -7.58 6.35 30.12
CA MET A 121 -6.53 6.51 29.13
C MET A 121 -7.12 6.90 27.78
N PHE A 122 -6.63 7.98 27.23
CA PHE A 122 -7.06 8.52 25.96
C PHE A 122 -5.98 8.30 24.92
N LEU A 123 -6.35 7.61 23.86
CA LEU A 123 -5.62 7.51 22.62
C LEU A 123 -6.12 8.61 21.70
N TYR A 124 -5.24 9.51 21.29
CA TYR A 124 -5.61 10.57 20.35
C TYR A 124 -4.75 10.49 19.08
N GLY A 125 -5.37 10.68 17.93
CA GLY A 125 -4.76 10.84 16.62
C GLY A 125 -5.72 11.47 15.63
N ASP A 126 -5.26 11.86 14.44
CA ASP A 126 -6.16 12.23 13.35
C ASP A 126 -6.86 10.97 12.81
N ALA A 127 -7.96 11.10 12.08
CA ALA A 127 -8.75 9.96 11.61
C ALA A 127 -7.94 8.94 10.79
N ASP A 128 -6.91 9.40 10.08
CA ASP A 128 -6.00 8.62 9.26
C ASP A 128 -4.77 8.07 10.00
N GLU A 129 -4.68 8.27 11.33
CA GLU A 129 -3.63 7.77 12.21
C GLU A 129 -4.18 6.65 13.10
N ILE A 130 -3.87 5.40 12.78
CA ILE A 130 -4.48 4.23 13.44
C ILE A 130 -3.41 3.34 14.05
N ILE A 131 -3.49 3.11 15.36
CA ILE A 131 -2.64 2.14 16.06
C ILE A 131 -3.04 0.70 15.71
N ARG A 132 -2.09 -0.24 15.68
CA ARG A 132 -2.41 -1.66 15.55
C ARG A 132 -3.18 -2.13 16.79
N PRO A 133 -4.31 -2.87 16.62
CA PRO A 133 -5.13 -3.35 17.73
C PRO A 133 -4.33 -4.11 18.80
N GLU A 134 -3.38 -4.94 18.38
CA GLU A 134 -2.54 -5.73 19.27
C GLU A 134 -1.66 -4.87 20.21
N ASN A 135 -1.36 -3.63 19.81
CA ASN A 135 -0.53 -2.72 20.61
C ASN A 135 -1.33 -1.91 21.64
N VAL A 136 -2.63 -1.72 21.45
CA VAL A 136 -3.46 -0.81 22.27
C VAL A 136 -3.37 -1.12 23.76
N LYS A 137 -3.67 -2.36 24.13
CA LYS A 137 -3.70 -2.77 25.56
C LYS A 137 -2.31 -2.73 26.21
N TRP A 138 -1.28 -3.02 25.45
CA TRP A 138 0.09 -2.96 25.95
C TRP A 138 0.54 -1.52 26.20
N VAL A 139 0.31 -0.63 25.25
CA VAL A 139 0.66 0.80 25.37
C VAL A 139 -0.15 1.46 26.48
N ALA A 140 -1.45 1.15 26.60
CA ALA A 140 -2.29 1.66 27.68
C ALA A 140 -1.74 1.28 29.07
N ARG A 141 -1.29 0.03 29.25
CA ARG A 141 -0.64 -0.42 30.50
C ARG A 141 0.65 0.32 30.77
N MET A 142 1.48 0.57 29.73
CA MET A 142 2.70 1.37 29.88
C MET A 142 2.37 2.80 30.33
N ALA A 143 1.39 3.44 29.69
CA ALA A 143 0.98 4.79 30.02
C ALA A 143 0.39 4.88 31.44
N GLN A 144 -0.37 3.87 31.88
CA GLN A 144 -0.89 3.79 33.26
C GLN A 144 0.21 3.64 34.31
N ALA A 145 1.24 2.84 33.99
CA ALA A 145 2.39 2.64 34.90
C ALA A 145 3.27 3.91 35.04
N HIS A 146 3.18 4.82 34.09
CA HIS A 146 3.98 6.04 34.00
C HIS A 146 3.09 7.27 33.81
N GLN A 147 2.27 7.59 34.84
CA GLN A 147 1.30 8.69 34.79
C GLN A 147 1.92 10.09 34.71
N ASP A 148 3.22 10.18 34.83
CA ASP A 148 4.02 11.41 34.63
C ASP A 148 4.51 11.58 33.18
N ILE A 149 4.20 10.63 32.29
CA ILE A 149 4.74 10.58 30.94
C ILE A 149 3.60 10.53 29.93
N ILE A 150 3.74 11.24 28.81
CA ILE A 150 2.90 11.10 27.63
C ILE A 150 3.61 10.16 26.65
N LEU A 151 2.91 9.10 26.23
CA LEU A 151 3.44 8.16 25.24
C LEU A 151 3.05 8.58 23.84
N LYS A 152 4.03 8.90 23.02
CA LYS A 152 3.86 9.12 21.57
C LYS A 152 3.91 7.78 20.84
N ILE A 153 3.05 7.59 19.86
CA ILE A 153 2.91 6.34 19.13
C ILE A 153 3.52 6.49 17.73
N PRO A 154 4.66 5.84 17.47
CA PRO A 154 5.30 5.87 16.16
C PRO A 154 4.50 5.06 15.14
N LEU A 155 4.16 5.69 14.02
CA LEU A 155 3.37 5.07 12.95
C LEU A 155 4.18 4.93 11.68
N ALA A 156 3.93 3.87 10.91
CA ALA A 156 4.41 3.77 9.54
C ALA A 156 3.76 4.86 8.69
N TYR A 157 4.56 5.68 8.03
CA TYR A 157 4.06 6.76 7.18
C TYR A 157 3.76 6.23 5.78
N LEU A 158 2.48 5.96 5.52
CA LEU A 158 1.97 5.46 4.25
C LEU A 158 1.34 6.61 3.49
N GLN A 159 1.66 6.77 2.21
CA GLN A 159 1.30 7.97 1.48
C GLN A 159 0.65 7.67 0.13
N GLY A 160 -0.55 8.21 -0.07
CA GLY A 160 -1.32 8.11 -1.30
C GLY A 160 -1.95 6.74 -1.56
N ARG A 161 -1.26 5.67 -1.15
CA ARG A 161 -1.71 4.27 -1.18
C ARG A 161 -1.21 3.57 0.08
N ALA A 162 -2.01 2.67 0.61
CA ALA A 162 -1.65 1.93 1.84
C ALA A 162 -0.45 1.00 1.66
N ASP A 163 -0.14 0.61 0.45
CA ASP A 163 1.03 -0.22 0.11
C ASP A 163 2.28 0.58 -0.27
N LEU A 164 2.28 1.90 -0.06
CA LEU A 164 3.43 2.78 -0.29
C LEU A 164 3.86 3.46 1.01
N ARG A 165 5.09 3.20 1.44
CA ARG A 165 5.70 3.82 2.62
C ARG A 165 6.76 4.84 2.23
N ALA A 166 6.81 5.96 2.93
CA ALA A 166 7.85 6.96 2.76
C ALA A 166 9.17 6.51 3.43
N TYR A 167 10.28 6.79 2.75
CA TYR A 167 11.65 6.55 3.20
C TYR A 167 12.48 7.83 3.04
N ASN A 168 13.42 8.03 3.95
CA ASN A 168 14.40 9.10 3.85
C ASN A 168 15.44 8.80 2.74
N ARG A 169 16.28 9.78 2.39
CA ARG A 169 17.36 9.60 1.40
C ARG A 169 18.38 8.54 1.79
N ASP A 170 18.59 8.33 3.09
CA ASP A 170 19.49 7.31 3.65
C ASP A 170 18.86 5.91 3.72
N GLU A 171 17.73 5.72 3.02
CA GLU A 171 17.00 4.46 2.98
C GLU A 171 16.33 4.06 4.30
N SER A 172 16.42 4.89 5.35
CA SER A 172 15.69 4.64 6.60
C SER A 172 14.19 4.92 6.40
N PRO A 173 13.28 4.10 6.99
CA PRO A 173 11.86 4.35 6.88
C PRO A 173 11.47 5.64 7.60
N VAL A 174 10.62 6.46 6.98
CA VAL A 174 10.00 7.58 7.66
C VAL A 174 9.04 7.06 8.71
N VAL A 175 9.19 7.57 9.93
CA VAL A 175 8.32 7.26 11.05
C VAL A 175 7.55 8.52 11.42
N TRP A 176 6.23 8.39 11.48
CA TRP A 176 5.39 9.51 11.90
C TRP A 176 5.36 9.61 13.42
N TRP A 177 6.17 10.52 13.96
CA TRP A 177 6.38 10.69 15.40
C TRP A 177 5.42 11.68 16.05
N LYS A 178 4.86 12.60 15.25
CA LYS A 178 4.35 13.84 15.81
C LYS A 178 2.92 13.75 16.33
N ALA A 179 2.13 12.76 15.91
CA ALA A 179 0.71 12.91 15.95
C ALA A 179 0.01 12.11 17.05
N MET A 180 0.01 10.79 16.96
CA MET A 180 -0.76 9.95 17.88
C MET A 180 -0.09 9.85 19.26
N PHE A 181 -0.91 9.86 20.31
CA PHE A 181 -0.40 9.72 21.69
C PHE A 181 -1.40 9.02 22.62
N PHE A 182 -0.86 8.44 23.69
CA PHE A 182 -1.61 8.00 24.86
C PHE A 182 -1.32 8.91 26.05
N ALA A 183 -2.38 9.37 26.73
CA ALA A 183 -2.30 10.15 27.97
C ALA A 183 -3.53 9.88 28.84
N SER A 184 -3.42 10.07 30.16
CA SER A 184 -4.58 10.08 31.05
C SER A 184 -5.41 11.35 30.87
N LYS A 185 -6.70 11.29 31.21
CA LYS A 185 -7.54 12.51 31.27
C LYS A 185 -6.87 13.60 32.09
N GLN A 186 -6.34 13.27 33.26
CA GLN A 186 -5.68 14.23 34.14
C GLN A 186 -4.51 14.96 33.45
N GLN A 187 -3.75 14.27 32.60
CA GLN A 187 -2.64 14.86 31.87
C GLN A 187 -3.16 15.80 30.78
N ILE A 188 -4.16 15.38 30.00
CA ILE A 188 -4.74 16.18 28.91
C ILE A 188 -5.36 17.47 29.49
N MET A 189 -6.13 17.37 30.59
CA MET A 189 -6.81 18.52 31.20
C MET A 189 -5.87 19.55 31.84
N LYS A 190 -4.59 19.21 32.06
CA LYS A 190 -3.57 20.18 32.54
C LYS A 190 -2.93 21.00 31.40
N THR A 191 -3.16 20.63 30.15
CA THR A 191 -2.66 21.31 28.97
C THR A 191 -3.75 21.41 27.91
N SER A 192 -3.55 20.85 26.71
CA SER A 192 -4.59 20.62 25.71
C SER A 192 -4.13 19.53 24.74
N ILE A 193 -5.06 18.96 24.00
CA ILE A 193 -4.76 17.97 22.95
C ILE A 193 -3.83 18.56 21.90
N ASN A 194 -4.13 19.77 21.41
CA ASN A 194 -3.31 20.40 20.39
C ASN A 194 -1.88 20.69 20.89
N ARG A 195 -1.70 21.11 22.14
CA ARG A 195 -0.37 21.36 22.69
C ARG A 195 0.44 20.07 22.84
N ILE A 196 -0.19 18.97 23.30
CA ILE A 196 0.46 17.66 23.35
C ILE A 196 0.89 17.24 21.95
N ARG A 197 0.02 17.40 20.98
CA ARG A 197 0.26 17.00 19.59
C ARG A 197 1.42 17.76 18.96
N CYS A 198 1.48 19.07 19.17
CA CYS A 198 2.55 19.94 18.67
C CYS A 198 3.86 19.84 19.47
N GLY A 199 3.90 19.07 20.56
CA GLY A 199 5.08 19.00 21.43
C GLY A 199 5.31 20.27 22.29
N ALA A 200 4.30 21.16 22.40
CA ALA A 200 4.37 22.39 23.20
C ALA A 200 3.90 22.15 24.64
N ILE A 201 4.57 21.22 25.31
CA ILE A 201 4.26 20.81 26.69
C ILE A 201 5.54 20.67 27.51
N ASP A 202 5.41 20.91 28.82
CA ASP A 202 6.52 20.80 29.79
C ASP A 202 6.69 19.38 30.35
N TRP A 203 5.91 18.42 29.87
CA TRP A 203 5.95 17.05 30.35
C TRP A 203 6.88 16.16 29.54
N PRO A 204 7.51 15.15 30.20
CA PRO A 204 8.32 14.17 29.52
C PRO A 204 7.48 13.43 28.49
N VAL A 205 7.95 13.41 27.27
CA VAL A 205 7.43 12.58 26.19
C VAL A 205 8.30 11.36 26.05
N ARG A 206 7.69 10.19 25.91
CA ARG A 206 8.39 8.93 25.69
C ARG A 206 7.81 8.22 24.46
N TRP A 207 8.60 7.34 23.91
CA TRP A 207 8.18 6.39 22.87
C TRP A 207 8.23 4.98 23.45
N PRO A 208 7.30 4.09 23.06
CA PRO A 208 7.36 2.69 23.43
C PRO A 208 8.68 2.06 22.98
N THR A 209 9.32 1.34 23.92
CA THR A 209 10.61 0.69 23.64
C THR A 209 10.55 -0.81 23.93
N HIS A 210 11.29 -1.58 23.15
CA HIS A 210 11.57 -2.98 23.44
C HIS A 210 13.10 -3.18 23.38
N ASN A 211 13.68 -3.79 24.41
CA ASN A 211 15.14 -3.94 24.53
C ASN A 211 15.91 -2.62 24.31
N ASN A 212 15.43 -1.53 24.91
CA ASN A 212 15.97 -0.17 24.78
C ASN A 212 15.93 0.44 23.34
N GLN A 213 15.27 -0.22 22.41
CA GLN A 213 15.05 0.33 21.07
C GLN A 213 13.60 0.80 20.93
N VAL A 214 13.42 1.95 20.28
CA VAL A 214 12.08 2.47 19.98
C VAL A 214 11.41 1.57 18.95
N ILE A 215 10.18 1.16 19.24
CA ILE A 215 9.36 0.39 18.31
C ILE A 215 8.82 1.36 17.26
N GLN A 216 9.12 1.12 15.98
CA GLN A 216 8.83 2.09 14.92
C GLN A 216 7.46 1.94 14.27
N ASP A 217 6.93 0.75 14.12
CA ASP A 217 5.72 0.47 13.34
C ASP A 217 4.57 0.04 14.25
N MET A 218 4.14 0.91 15.16
CA MET A 218 3.05 0.59 16.09
C MET A 218 1.65 0.74 15.49
N GLY A 219 1.56 1.27 14.29
CA GLY A 219 0.34 1.51 13.54
C GLY A 219 0.65 2.13 12.18
N TRP A 220 -0.38 2.74 11.58
CA TRP A 220 -0.32 3.31 10.25
C TRP A 220 -0.81 4.77 10.26
N HIS A 221 -0.12 5.62 9.53
CA HIS A 221 -0.63 6.92 9.11
C HIS A 221 -0.96 6.84 7.62
N PHE A 222 -2.23 6.79 7.30
CA PHE A 222 -2.78 6.70 5.94
C PHE A 222 -2.91 8.09 5.33
N ALA A 223 -1.76 8.72 5.04
CA ALA A 223 -1.73 10.10 4.55
C ALA A 223 -2.16 10.19 3.08
N TRP A 224 -3.01 11.16 2.77
CA TRP A 224 -3.41 11.49 1.40
C TRP A 224 -4.05 10.33 0.63
N MET A 225 -4.82 9.47 1.29
CA MET A 225 -5.56 8.37 0.67
C MET A 225 -6.77 8.85 -0.13
N GLY A 226 -7.34 7.93 -0.88
CA GLY A 226 -8.54 8.16 -1.68
C GLY A 226 -8.28 8.71 -3.08
N PRO A 227 -9.34 8.90 -3.88
CA PRO A 227 -9.25 9.37 -5.26
C PRO A 227 -8.75 10.84 -5.35
N PRO A 228 -8.26 11.29 -6.51
CA PRO A 228 -7.70 12.62 -6.71
C PRO A 228 -8.62 13.76 -6.27
N GLU A 229 -9.93 13.64 -6.53
CA GLU A 229 -10.93 14.65 -6.16
C GLU A 229 -11.02 14.83 -4.64
N MET A 230 -10.99 13.75 -3.87
CA MET A 230 -11.00 13.80 -2.40
C MET A 230 -9.70 14.41 -1.87
N ARG A 231 -8.56 14.09 -2.45
CA ARG A 231 -7.27 14.70 -2.08
C ARG A 231 -7.28 16.20 -2.32
N LYS A 232 -7.87 16.65 -3.43
CA LYS A 232 -8.06 18.06 -3.73
C LYS A 232 -8.95 18.74 -2.68
N VAL A 233 -10.06 18.11 -2.30
CA VAL A 233 -10.93 18.61 -1.22
C VAL A 233 -10.14 18.69 0.09
N LYS A 234 -9.37 17.65 0.45
CA LYS A 234 -8.50 17.65 1.64
C LYS A 234 -7.50 18.83 1.59
N ALA A 235 -6.78 19.00 0.49
CA ALA A 235 -5.81 20.08 0.30
C ALA A 235 -6.42 21.47 0.46
N GLN A 236 -7.66 21.67 0.04
CA GLN A 236 -8.37 22.96 0.14
C GLN A 236 -9.05 23.19 1.50
N SER A 237 -9.09 22.17 2.36
CA SER A 237 -9.89 22.17 3.59
C SER A 237 -9.06 22.12 4.88
N PHE A 238 -7.85 21.56 4.82
CA PHE A 238 -7.04 21.30 6.01
C PHE A 238 -6.23 22.52 6.45
N ALA A 239 -5.51 22.40 7.56
CA ALA A 239 -4.84 23.52 8.22
C ALA A 239 -3.70 24.16 7.40
N HIS A 240 -3.16 23.43 6.41
CA HIS A 240 -2.13 23.93 5.48
C HIS A 240 -2.68 24.48 4.15
N ALA A 241 -4.00 24.66 4.03
CA ALA A 241 -4.63 25.07 2.77
C ALA A 241 -4.13 26.41 2.21
N PHE A 242 -3.55 27.26 3.07
CA PHE A 242 -2.99 28.58 2.72
C PHE A 242 -1.47 28.63 2.78
N ASP A 243 -0.80 27.52 3.11
CA ASP A 243 0.65 27.47 3.14
C ASP A 243 1.19 27.55 1.71
N LYS A 244 2.31 28.27 1.53
CA LYS A 244 2.97 28.43 0.24
C LYS A 244 3.98 27.30 0.04
N PHE A 245 3.49 26.13 -0.30
CA PHE A 245 4.36 25.03 -0.72
C PHE A 245 4.23 24.80 -2.22
N ASP A 246 5.34 24.71 -2.94
CA ASP A 246 5.34 24.45 -4.38
C ASP A 246 4.54 23.19 -4.74
N TRP A 247 4.60 22.17 -3.89
CA TRP A 247 3.85 20.93 -4.06
C TRP A 247 2.32 21.07 -3.91
N MET A 248 1.84 22.13 -3.23
CA MET A 248 0.39 22.41 -3.14
C MET A 248 -0.19 22.91 -4.46
N GLU A 249 0.59 23.61 -5.25
CA GLU A 249 0.20 23.97 -6.63
C GLU A 249 0.16 22.70 -7.51
N ASP A 250 1.10 21.81 -7.33
CA ASP A 250 1.08 20.50 -7.98
C ASP A 250 -0.13 19.67 -7.54
N ILE A 251 -0.50 19.60 -6.26
CA ILE A 251 -1.74 18.94 -5.82
C ILE A 251 -2.98 19.56 -6.49
N LYS A 252 -3.01 20.84 -6.76
CA LYS A 252 -4.10 21.47 -7.55
C LYS A 252 -4.08 21.01 -9.01
N GLY A 253 -2.91 20.66 -9.55
CA GLY A 253 -2.70 20.07 -10.88
C GLY A 253 -2.79 18.55 -10.94
N TYR A 254 -2.88 17.87 -9.81
CA TYR A 254 -2.87 16.40 -9.67
C TYR A 254 -4.14 15.67 -10.15
N SER A 255 -4.77 16.14 -11.20
CA SER A 255 -5.79 15.37 -11.92
C SER A 255 -5.25 14.03 -12.45
N ASP A 256 -3.93 13.93 -12.65
CA ASP A 256 -3.26 12.74 -13.21
C ASP A 256 -2.59 11.81 -12.17
N TYR A 257 -2.71 12.12 -10.87
CA TYR A 257 -2.18 11.24 -9.82
C TYR A 257 -2.99 9.97 -9.56
N GLY A 258 -3.91 9.61 -10.42
CA GLY A 258 -4.40 8.24 -10.55
C GLY A 258 -3.27 7.25 -10.83
N ASN A 259 -2.23 7.75 -11.45
CA ASN A 259 -0.99 7.03 -11.76
C ASN A 259 0.10 7.38 -10.75
N TRP A 260 -0.07 6.97 -9.49
CA TRP A 260 1.06 6.83 -8.59
C TRP A 260 1.93 5.68 -9.10
N ASN A 261 2.51 5.93 -10.27
CA ASN A 261 3.45 5.03 -10.87
C ASN A 261 4.62 4.88 -9.91
N MET A 262 5.04 3.69 -9.60
CA MET A 262 6.25 3.45 -8.82
C MET A 262 7.50 4.10 -9.44
N ARG A 263 7.47 4.44 -10.73
CA ARG A 263 8.51 5.27 -11.38
C ARG A 263 8.70 6.62 -10.70
N LEU A 264 7.63 7.25 -10.22
CA LEU A 264 7.74 8.52 -9.48
C LEU A 264 8.34 8.33 -8.08
N ALA A 265 8.11 7.18 -7.45
CA ALA A 265 8.68 6.85 -6.14
C ALA A 265 10.20 6.63 -6.16
N GLU A 266 10.76 6.21 -7.30
CA GLU A 266 12.20 6.01 -7.47
C GLU A 266 12.93 7.29 -7.92
N GLU A 267 12.26 8.24 -8.59
CA GLU A 267 12.88 9.36 -9.30
C GLU A 267 12.44 10.76 -8.84
N GLY A 268 11.39 10.88 -8.03
CA GLY A 268 10.81 12.17 -7.64
C GLY A 268 10.71 12.44 -6.14
N PRO A 269 10.48 13.68 -5.73
CA PRO A 269 10.16 14.01 -4.34
C PRO A 269 8.83 13.35 -3.94
N ALA A 270 8.73 12.93 -2.67
CA ALA A 270 7.48 12.46 -2.13
C ALA A 270 6.41 13.56 -2.21
N PRO A 271 5.13 13.19 -2.39
CA PRO A 271 4.04 14.16 -2.58
C PRO A 271 3.76 15.11 -1.42
N ASP A 272 4.34 14.87 -0.24
CA ASP A 272 4.28 15.81 0.89
C ASP A 272 5.16 17.06 0.69
N GLY A 273 5.73 17.23 -0.51
CA GLY A 273 6.67 18.31 -0.83
C GLY A 273 8.03 18.18 -0.16
N ASN A 274 8.24 17.08 0.58
CA ASN A 274 9.54 16.83 1.16
C ASN A 274 10.43 16.15 0.13
N ALA A 275 11.22 16.92 -0.62
CA ALA A 275 12.19 16.43 -1.59
C ALA A 275 13.19 15.39 -1.04
N ASN A 276 13.14 15.12 0.27
CA ASN A 276 14.00 14.15 0.94
C ASN A 276 13.35 12.77 1.10
N HIS A 277 12.05 12.63 0.83
CA HIS A 277 11.35 11.35 0.93
C HIS A 277 11.29 10.64 -0.42
N LYS A 278 11.38 9.30 -0.37
CA LYS A 278 11.08 8.40 -1.48
C LYS A 278 9.97 7.44 -1.04
N LEU A 279 9.12 7.02 -1.95
CA LEU A 279 8.11 6.01 -1.65
C LEU A 279 8.65 4.63 -2.05
N LYS A 280 8.45 3.63 -1.18
CA LYS A 280 8.74 2.22 -1.46
C LYS A 280 7.57 1.35 -1.06
N ARG A 281 7.52 0.14 -1.62
CA ARG A 281 6.48 -0.83 -1.25
C ARG A 281 6.52 -1.13 0.25
N TYR A 282 5.34 -1.02 0.86
CA TYR A 282 5.11 -1.48 2.21
C TYR A 282 4.52 -2.89 2.15
N PRO A 283 5.03 -3.83 2.96
CA PRO A 283 4.54 -5.20 2.95
C PRO A 283 3.05 -5.26 3.25
N VAL A 284 2.26 -5.82 2.32
CA VAL A 284 0.79 -5.85 2.45
C VAL A 284 0.33 -6.73 3.60
N GLU A 285 1.11 -7.73 3.98
CA GLU A 285 0.88 -8.58 5.16
C GLU A 285 0.96 -7.80 6.49
N LYS A 286 1.53 -6.60 6.47
CA LYS A 286 1.54 -5.68 7.60
C LYS A 286 0.34 -4.74 7.64
N LEU A 287 -0.49 -4.75 6.62
CA LEU A 287 -1.74 -3.99 6.58
C LEU A 287 -2.85 -4.74 7.33
N PRO A 288 -3.87 -4.04 7.83
CA PRO A 288 -4.97 -4.70 8.54
C PRO A 288 -5.81 -5.56 7.60
N GLN A 289 -6.21 -6.74 8.05
CA GLN A 289 -6.96 -7.71 7.25
C GLN A 289 -8.29 -7.14 6.72
N ILE A 290 -8.98 -6.34 7.51
CA ILE A 290 -10.24 -5.70 7.13
C ILE A 290 -10.14 -4.87 5.84
N LEU A 291 -8.95 -4.34 5.54
CA LEU A 291 -8.69 -3.62 4.29
C LEU A 291 -8.88 -4.51 3.05
N PHE A 292 -8.69 -5.82 3.20
CA PHE A 292 -8.87 -6.79 2.13
C PHE A 292 -10.25 -7.43 2.12
N ASP A 293 -10.92 -7.43 3.28
CA ASP A 293 -12.26 -8.02 3.44
C ASP A 293 -13.39 -7.06 3.05
N ASP A 294 -13.11 -5.76 3.05
CA ASP A 294 -14.07 -4.69 2.75
C ASP A 294 -13.69 -3.98 1.44
N PRO A 295 -14.50 -4.16 0.37
CA PRO A 295 -14.21 -3.56 -0.94
C PRO A 295 -14.12 -2.03 -0.92
N ASP A 296 -14.98 -1.35 -0.16
CA ASP A 296 -15.00 0.12 -0.11
C ASP A 296 -13.70 0.65 0.52
N ILE A 297 -13.29 0.05 1.66
CA ILE A 297 -12.03 0.40 2.33
C ILE A 297 -10.83 0.07 1.44
N ARG A 298 -10.87 -1.10 0.78
CA ARG A 298 -9.80 -1.52 -0.12
C ARG A 298 -9.65 -0.54 -1.28
N ASP A 299 -10.73 -0.23 -1.98
CA ASP A 299 -10.70 0.60 -3.17
C ASP A 299 -10.33 2.06 -2.85
N PHE A 300 -10.59 2.51 -1.63
CA PHE A 300 -10.15 3.81 -1.13
C PHE A 300 -8.66 3.84 -0.76
N LEU A 301 -8.14 2.83 -0.06
CA LEU A 301 -6.77 2.79 0.44
C LEU A 301 -5.78 2.13 -0.55
N LEU A 302 -6.28 1.22 -1.36
CA LEU A 302 -5.58 0.56 -2.45
C LEU A 302 -6.46 0.69 -3.69
N PRO A 303 -6.69 1.92 -4.20
CA PRO A 303 -7.53 2.09 -5.36
C PRO A 303 -7.08 1.13 -6.44
N PRO A 304 -8.02 0.46 -7.15
CA PRO A 304 -7.64 -0.34 -8.29
C PRO A 304 -6.80 0.60 -9.16
N THR A 305 -5.56 0.25 -9.33
CA THR A 305 -4.77 0.75 -10.42
C THR A 305 -5.63 0.47 -11.63
N ASN A 306 -5.80 1.43 -12.55
CA ASN A 306 -6.35 1.12 -13.86
C ASN A 306 -5.65 -0.15 -14.29
N LEU A 307 -6.35 -1.28 -14.25
CA LEU A 307 -5.76 -2.60 -14.53
C LEU A 307 -5.11 -2.63 -15.92
N ASP A 308 -5.51 -1.67 -16.79
CA ASP A 308 -4.92 -1.46 -18.10
C ASP A 308 -3.54 -0.76 -18.05
N GLU A 309 -3.15 -0.10 -16.96
CA GLU A 309 -1.89 0.66 -16.92
C GLU A 309 -0.88 0.22 -15.83
N GLU A 310 -1.28 -0.46 -14.75
CA GLU A 310 -0.39 -0.64 -13.60
C GLU A 310 -0.48 -1.96 -12.82
N PHE A 311 -0.83 -3.06 -13.42
CA PHE A 311 -0.33 -4.31 -12.86
C PHE A 311 1.16 -4.45 -13.22
N THR A 312 1.97 -3.50 -12.75
CA THR A 312 3.42 -3.61 -12.86
C THR A 312 3.89 -4.62 -11.85
N PHE A 313 4.22 -5.77 -12.33
CA PHE A 313 5.01 -6.75 -11.59
C PHE A 313 6.33 -6.07 -11.16
N ASN A 314 6.41 -5.64 -9.91
CA ASN A 314 7.53 -4.86 -9.46
C ASN A 314 8.81 -5.68 -9.45
N SER A 315 9.84 -5.15 -10.07
CA SER A 315 11.18 -5.66 -9.90
C SER A 315 11.64 -5.35 -8.46
N CYS A 316 11.87 -6.37 -7.66
CA CYS A 316 12.67 -6.26 -6.45
C CYS A 316 14.16 -6.50 -6.81
N ASP A 317 15.08 -6.19 -5.90
CA ASP A 317 16.50 -6.53 -6.08
C ASP A 317 16.84 -8.01 -5.83
N CYS A 318 15.83 -8.90 -5.81
CA CYS A 318 16.07 -10.33 -5.74
C CYS A 318 16.73 -10.83 -7.02
N PHE A 319 17.41 -11.96 -6.92
CA PHE A 319 18.11 -12.61 -8.04
C PHE A 319 17.24 -12.74 -9.33
N TRP A 320 15.93 -12.99 -9.19
CA TRP A 320 15.03 -13.15 -10.33
C TRP A 320 14.59 -11.82 -10.93
N CYS A 321 14.42 -10.78 -10.13
CA CYS A 321 14.10 -9.45 -10.66
C CYS A 321 15.32 -8.77 -11.26
N GLN A 322 16.51 -9.07 -10.77
CA GLN A 322 17.75 -8.71 -11.47
C GLN A 322 17.84 -9.38 -12.85
N LYS A 323 17.33 -10.60 -12.99
CA LYS A 323 17.22 -11.26 -14.30
C LYS A 323 16.27 -10.56 -15.28
N LEU A 324 15.24 -9.84 -14.79
CA LEU A 324 14.39 -9.00 -15.64
C LEU A 324 15.14 -7.77 -16.17
N LYS A 325 16.02 -7.20 -15.34
CA LYS A 325 16.93 -6.12 -15.78
C LYS A 325 17.98 -6.61 -16.79
N PHE A 326 18.35 -7.89 -16.68
CA PHE A 326 19.36 -8.55 -17.49
C PHE A 326 18.82 -9.90 -18.02
N PRO A 327 18.03 -9.90 -19.10
CA PRO A 327 17.50 -11.12 -19.69
C PRO A 327 18.58 -12.18 -19.89
N LEU A 328 18.30 -13.42 -19.48
CA LEU A 328 19.24 -14.51 -19.62
C LEU A 328 19.12 -15.15 -21.01
N MET A 329 20.21 -15.07 -21.75
CA MET A 329 20.37 -15.79 -23.01
C MET A 329 21.33 -16.95 -22.86
N TYR A 330 21.03 -18.07 -23.50
CA TYR A 330 21.88 -19.24 -23.55
C TYR A 330 22.16 -19.62 -25.01
N ASN A 331 23.41 -19.88 -25.31
CA ASN A 331 23.75 -20.60 -26.52
C ASN A 331 23.56 -22.10 -26.27
N LEU A 332 22.69 -22.74 -27.03
CA LEU A 332 22.28 -24.12 -26.78
C LEU A 332 23.27 -25.15 -27.33
N ASP A 333 23.80 -24.89 -28.55
CA ASP A 333 24.60 -25.88 -29.32
C ASP A 333 25.64 -25.23 -30.25
N GLY A 334 26.02 -24.01 -30.01
CA GLY A 334 26.96 -23.25 -30.85
C GLY A 334 26.28 -22.41 -31.95
N GLU A 335 25.04 -22.73 -32.31
CA GLU A 335 24.30 -22.08 -33.40
C GLU A 335 23.03 -21.38 -32.95
N ARG A 336 22.35 -21.91 -31.92
CA ARG A 336 21.05 -21.44 -31.46
C ARG A 336 21.17 -20.70 -30.14
N ASN A 337 20.76 -19.43 -30.14
CA ASN A 337 20.64 -18.62 -28.93
C ASN A 337 19.18 -18.58 -28.48
N TRP A 338 18.94 -18.76 -27.18
CA TRP A 338 17.63 -18.86 -26.59
C TRP A 338 17.49 -18.00 -25.34
N PHE A 339 16.42 -17.20 -25.23
CA PHE A 339 16.07 -16.49 -24.01
C PHE A 339 15.29 -17.36 -23.04
N GLU A 340 15.78 -17.45 -21.81
CA GLU A 340 15.13 -18.21 -20.74
C GLU A 340 13.92 -17.45 -20.19
N ILE A 341 12.72 -17.99 -20.41
CA ILE A 341 11.47 -17.49 -19.84
C ILE A 341 10.94 -18.52 -18.83
N PRO A 342 10.76 -18.16 -17.54
CA PRO A 342 10.20 -19.06 -16.54
C PRO A 342 8.81 -19.59 -16.94
N ARG A 343 8.54 -20.87 -16.66
CA ARG A 343 7.29 -21.57 -17.03
C ARG A 343 7.02 -21.70 -18.54
N SER A 344 7.96 -21.33 -19.40
CA SER A 344 7.87 -21.54 -20.85
C SER A 344 8.86 -22.62 -21.30
N CYS A 345 8.68 -23.83 -20.80
CA CYS A 345 9.52 -25.00 -21.09
C CYS A 345 11.01 -24.88 -20.72
N SER A 346 11.40 -23.92 -19.88
CA SER A 346 12.82 -23.67 -19.55
C SER A 346 13.54 -24.90 -19.01
N VAL A 347 12.90 -25.70 -18.16
CA VAL A 347 13.49 -26.91 -17.62
C VAL A 347 13.70 -27.95 -18.72
N THR A 348 12.69 -28.19 -19.54
CA THR A 348 12.77 -29.18 -20.67
C THR A 348 13.91 -28.80 -21.61
N ILE A 349 14.06 -27.52 -21.98
CA ILE A 349 15.14 -27.06 -22.87
C ILE A 349 16.49 -27.25 -22.19
N LYS A 350 16.63 -26.82 -20.93
CA LYS A 350 17.89 -26.97 -20.18
C LYS A 350 18.36 -28.40 -20.04
N GLU A 351 17.47 -29.33 -19.78
CA GLU A 351 17.78 -30.77 -19.66
C GLU A 351 18.16 -31.40 -21.03
N SER A 352 17.57 -30.85 -22.10
CA SER A 352 17.86 -31.33 -23.46
C SER A 352 19.16 -30.81 -24.04
N PHE A 353 19.69 -29.72 -23.48
CA PHE A 353 20.96 -29.14 -23.88
C PHE A 353 21.87 -28.98 -22.64
N PRO A 354 22.46 -30.11 -22.16
CA PRO A 354 23.28 -30.07 -20.94
C PRO A 354 24.54 -29.22 -21.09
N ASP A 355 25.11 -29.15 -22.29
CA ASP A 355 26.35 -28.42 -22.61
C ASP A 355 26.10 -26.95 -22.95
N ARG A 356 24.85 -26.44 -22.81
CA ARG A 356 24.52 -25.05 -23.05
C ARG A 356 25.36 -24.12 -22.20
N ARG A 357 25.75 -22.99 -22.75
CA ARG A 357 26.47 -21.94 -22.01
C ARG A 357 25.66 -20.65 -21.94
N GLN A 358 25.75 -19.95 -20.81
CA GLN A 358 25.16 -18.63 -20.68
C GLN A 358 25.98 -17.62 -21.50
N VAL A 359 25.27 -16.78 -22.25
CA VAL A 359 25.86 -15.66 -22.99
C VAL A 359 25.66 -14.39 -22.20
N PHE A 360 26.73 -13.70 -21.89
CA PHE A 360 26.69 -12.47 -21.09
C PHE A 360 26.46 -11.25 -21.96
N ARG A 361 25.64 -10.30 -21.52
CA ARG A 361 25.16 -9.14 -22.26
C ARG A 361 26.26 -8.19 -22.75
N ASP A 362 27.35 -8.13 -22.02
CA ASP A 362 28.53 -7.27 -22.23
C ASP A 362 29.65 -7.94 -23.04
N THR A 363 29.36 -9.07 -23.65
CA THR A 363 30.32 -9.78 -24.50
C THR A 363 29.99 -9.60 -25.97
N ASP A 364 31.05 -9.60 -26.83
CA ASP A 364 30.88 -9.58 -28.30
C ASP A 364 30.00 -10.71 -28.80
N GLU A 365 29.95 -11.84 -28.07
CA GLU A 365 29.11 -12.98 -28.40
C GLU A 365 27.60 -12.66 -28.23
N TYR A 366 27.23 -11.80 -27.30
CA TYR A 366 25.84 -11.34 -27.17
C TYR A 366 25.45 -10.44 -28.34
N ASP A 367 26.43 -9.72 -28.92
CA ASP A 367 26.24 -8.82 -30.06
C ASP A 367 26.29 -9.57 -31.40
N ASP A 368 27.12 -10.61 -31.49
CA ASP A 368 27.34 -11.41 -32.72
C ASP A 368 26.42 -12.64 -32.76
N THR A 369 25.16 -12.49 -32.36
CA THR A 369 24.19 -13.56 -32.55
C THR A 369 23.93 -13.77 -34.04
N ARG A 370 24.61 -14.76 -34.62
CA ARG A 370 24.35 -15.23 -35.98
C ARG A 370 22.95 -15.81 -36.06
N GLY A 371 21.97 -14.95 -36.35
CA GLY A 371 20.60 -15.33 -36.44
C GLY A 371 19.67 -14.64 -35.45
N LYS A 372 18.37 -14.93 -35.53
CA LYS A 372 17.36 -14.37 -34.64
C LYS A 372 17.36 -15.18 -33.33
N PRO A 373 17.51 -14.58 -32.14
CA PRO A 373 17.35 -15.30 -30.89
C PRO A 373 15.99 -15.99 -30.80
N ILE A 374 15.98 -17.18 -30.23
CA ILE A 374 14.76 -17.98 -30.06
C ILE A 374 14.09 -17.56 -28.75
N VAL A 375 12.78 -17.36 -28.82
CA VAL A 375 11.92 -17.07 -27.68
C VAL A 375 10.79 -18.09 -27.65
N VAL A 376 10.69 -18.85 -26.58
CA VAL A 376 9.60 -19.82 -26.41
C VAL A 376 8.47 -19.14 -25.65
N PHE A 377 7.34 -18.98 -26.30
CA PHE A 377 6.13 -18.40 -25.74
C PHE A 377 5.10 -19.48 -25.38
N SER A 378 4.53 -19.36 -24.19
CA SER A 378 3.28 -20.01 -23.82
C SER A 378 2.13 -19.02 -24.04
N ASP A 379 0.94 -19.51 -24.37
CA ASP A 379 -0.25 -18.66 -24.29
C ASP A 379 -0.31 -18.01 -22.89
N PRO A 380 -0.51 -16.69 -22.77
CA PRO A 380 -0.45 -16.00 -21.48
C PRO A 380 -1.48 -16.54 -20.47
N VAL A 381 -2.69 -16.89 -20.90
CA VAL A 381 -3.72 -17.48 -20.04
C VAL A 381 -3.30 -18.86 -19.57
N GLU A 382 -2.83 -19.74 -20.48
CA GLU A 382 -2.33 -21.07 -20.11
C GLU A 382 -1.15 -21.01 -19.15
N ARG A 383 -0.26 -20.03 -19.36
CA ARG A 383 0.89 -19.81 -18.48
C ARG A 383 0.46 -19.37 -17.09
N PHE A 384 -0.48 -18.43 -16.99
CA PHE A 384 -1.06 -17.99 -15.73
C PHE A 384 -1.72 -19.16 -14.98
N VAL A 385 -2.54 -19.95 -15.68
CA VAL A 385 -3.16 -21.16 -15.11
C VAL A 385 -2.10 -22.16 -14.63
N SER A 386 -1.03 -22.35 -15.40
CA SER A 386 0.09 -23.22 -14.99
C SER A 386 0.79 -22.69 -13.73
N CYS A 387 0.91 -21.37 -13.58
CA CYS A 387 1.46 -20.78 -12.37
C CYS A 387 0.53 -21.01 -11.18
N ILE A 388 -0.77 -20.78 -11.32
CA ILE A 388 -1.76 -21.06 -10.26
C ILE A 388 -1.71 -22.53 -9.83
N ASN A 389 -1.72 -23.46 -10.76
CA ASN A 389 -1.60 -24.88 -10.44
C ASN A 389 -0.33 -25.18 -9.63
N GLY A 390 0.80 -24.59 -10.01
CA GLY A 390 2.05 -24.75 -9.25
C GLY A 390 1.96 -24.23 -7.82
N TYR A 391 1.27 -23.12 -7.61
CA TYR A 391 1.14 -22.51 -6.27
C TYR A 391 0.04 -23.15 -5.40
N LEU A 392 -1.08 -23.54 -5.99
CA LEU A 392 -2.23 -24.05 -5.25
C LEU A 392 -2.23 -25.57 -5.05
N THR A 393 -1.52 -26.32 -5.88
CA THR A 393 -1.62 -27.78 -5.91
C THR A 393 -0.33 -28.53 -5.62
N GLU A 394 0.83 -27.95 -5.88
CA GLU A 394 2.13 -28.61 -5.67
C GLU A 394 2.71 -28.34 -4.28
N LYS A 395 2.31 -29.16 -3.30
CA LYS A 395 2.72 -29.04 -1.88
C LYS A 395 4.22 -29.13 -1.60
N GLN A 396 5.07 -29.59 -2.49
CA GLN A 396 6.44 -29.99 -2.11
C GLN A 396 7.59 -29.17 -2.69
N ARG A 397 7.42 -28.42 -3.78
CA ARG A 397 8.52 -27.68 -4.41
C ARG A 397 8.62 -26.20 -4.05
N TYR A 398 7.53 -25.61 -3.59
CA TYR A 398 7.45 -24.19 -3.27
C TYR A 398 7.15 -23.92 -1.80
N TYR A 399 7.39 -24.90 -0.94
CA TYR A 399 6.97 -24.99 0.44
C TYR A 399 7.48 -23.83 1.34
N HIS A 400 8.60 -23.23 1.02
CA HIS A 400 9.15 -22.16 1.86
C HIS A 400 8.52 -20.79 1.61
N TYR A 401 7.68 -20.65 0.61
CA TYR A 401 7.24 -19.35 0.14
C TYR A 401 5.72 -19.24 -0.10
N GLY A 402 5.08 -20.33 -0.38
CA GLY A 402 3.62 -20.39 -0.56
C GLY A 402 2.86 -20.44 0.78
N GLU A 403 3.45 -21.05 1.81
CA GLU A 403 2.81 -21.17 3.12
C GLU A 403 2.56 -19.80 3.76
N ASP A 404 3.52 -18.86 3.66
CA ASP A 404 3.36 -17.52 4.26
C ASP A 404 2.28 -16.70 3.53
N ILE A 405 2.17 -16.85 2.21
CA ILE A 405 1.15 -16.17 1.42
C ILE A 405 -0.23 -16.81 1.65
N PHE A 406 -0.31 -18.14 1.65
CA PHE A 406 -1.58 -18.86 1.76
C PHE A 406 -2.01 -19.13 3.22
N ALA A 407 -1.08 -19.23 4.17
CA ALA A 407 -1.40 -19.25 5.59
C ALA A 407 -2.09 -17.96 6.04
N SER A 408 -1.72 -16.83 5.42
CA SER A 408 -2.41 -15.55 5.66
C SER A 408 -3.85 -15.53 5.15
N PHE A 409 -4.27 -16.47 4.32
CA PHE A 409 -5.64 -16.56 3.81
C PHE A 409 -6.62 -17.24 4.76
N GLY A 410 -6.12 -17.77 5.90
CA GLY A 410 -6.95 -18.37 6.95
C GLY A 410 -7.67 -19.66 6.55
N SER A 411 -7.52 -20.10 5.30
CA SER A 411 -8.20 -21.28 4.77
C SER A 411 -7.21 -22.41 4.56
N LYS A 412 -7.57 -23.62 4.95
CA LYS A 412 -6.83 -24.82 4.56
C LYS A 412 -7.14 -25.09 3.09
N LEU A 413 -6.24 -24.70 2.19
CA LEU A 413 -6.38 -24.91 0.74
C LEU A 413 -6.76 -26.34 0.34
N SER A 414 -6.38 -27.33 1.16
CA SER A 414 -6.75 -28.73 0.95
C SER A 414 -8.25 -29.02 1.14
N GLU A 415 -8.98 -28.14 1.81
CA GLU A 415 -10.41 -28.24 2.08
C GLU A 415 -11.26 -27.42 1.10
N CYS A 416 -10.62 -26.56 0.29
CA CYS A 416 -11.30 -25.70 -0.68
C CYS A 416 -11.61 -26.46 -1.98
N THR A 417 -12.78 -26.20 -2.54
CA THR A 417 -13.12 -26.59 -3.92
C THR A 417 -12.23 -25.88 -4.94
N LYS A 418 -12.23 -26.32 -6.17
CA LYS A 418 -11.47 -25.70 -7.26
C LYS A 418 -11.87 -24.22 -7.45
N GLN A 419 -13.16 -23.91 -7.44
CA GLN A 419 -13.65 -22.55 -7.60
C GLN A 419 -13.24 -21.66 -6.42
N GLU A 420 -13.39 -22.14 -5.19
CA GLU A 420 -12.94 -21.41 -4.01
C GLU A 420 -11.44 -21.11 -4.03
N LYS A 421 -10.60 -22.01 -4.55
CA LYS A 421 -9.18 -21.76 -4.74
C LYS A 421 -8.92 -20.65 -5.76
N ILE A 422 -9.65 -20.63 -6.87
CA ILE A 422 -9.55 -19.60 -7.91
C ILE A 422 -9.98 -18.25 -7.33
N ASP A 423 -11.15 -18.19 -6.71
CA ASP A 423 -11.68 -16.95 -6.14
C ASP A 423 -10.79 -16.41 -5.03
N LEU A 424 -10.28 -17.29 -4.17
CA LEU A 424 -9.31 -16.93 -3.12
C LEU A 424 -8.02 -16.37 -3.72
N PHE A 425 -7.54 -16.94 -4.82
CA PHE A 425 -6.36 -16.46 -5.53
C PHE A 425 -6.60 -15.04 -6.09
N PHE A 426 -7.71 -14.82 -6.81
CA PHE A 426 -8.03 -13.50 -7.36
C PHE A 426 -8.28 -12.46 -6.26
N LYS A 427 -9.01 -12.83 -5.21
CA LYS A 427 -9.21 -11.97 -4.03
C LYS A 427 -7.89 -11.50 -3.40
N ASN A 428 -6.85 -12.30 -3.49
CA ASN A 428 -5.54 -12.01 -2.91
C ASN A 428 -4.44 -11.75 -3.95
N LEU A 429 -4.80 -11.53 -5.21
CA LEU A 429 -3.85 -11.35 -6.31
C LEU A 429 -2.85 -10.22 -6.05
N HIS A 430 -3.27 -9.15 -5.39
CA HIS A 430 -2.40 -8.05 -4.97
C HIS A 430 -1.32 -8.48 -3.96
N LYS A 431 -1.63 -9.41 -3.04
CA LYS A 431 -0.64 -10.00 -2.12
C LYS A 431 0.33 -10.90 -2.88
N VAL A 432 -0.22 -11.65 -3.83
CA VAL A 432 0.56 -12.48 -4.73
C VAL A 432 1.47 -11.61 -5.59
N ALA A 433 1.00 -10.51 -6.16
CA ALA A 433 1.78 -9.61 -7.01
C ALA A 433 2.91 -8.88 -6.31
N SER A 434 2.81 -8.67 -5.00
CA SER A 434 3.85 -8.00 -4.20
C SER A 434 4.93 -8.95 -3.66
N SER A 435 4.77 -10.27 -3.80
CA SER A 435 5.74 -11.23 -3.30
C SER A 435 6.92 -11.41 -4.25
N HIS A 436 8.15 -11.51 -3.70
CA HIS A 436 9.39 -11.74 -4.44
C HIS A 436 9.41 -12.99 -5.33
N GLN A 437 8.38 -13.82 -5.25
CA GLN A 437 8.35 -15.15 -5.86
C GLN A 437 7.55 -15.22 -7.13
N LEU A 438 6.95 -14.10 -7.51
CA LEU A 438 6.02 -14.06 -8.62
C LEU A 438 6.65 -13.80 -9.98
N HIS A 439 7.99 -13.89 -10.07
CA HIS A 439 8.64 -13.86 -11.39
C HIS A 439 8.02 -14.87 -12.39
N HIS A 440 7.38 -15.92 -11.89
CA HIS A 440 6.64 -16.86 -12.75
C HIS A 440 5.39 -16.27 -13.38
N PHE A 441 4.81 -15.22 -12.77
CA PHE A 441 3.66 -14.51 -13.31
C PHE A 441 4.03 -13.29 -14.15
N HIS A 442 5.28 -12.85 -14.15
CA HIS A 442 5.70 -11.70 -14.98
C HIS A 442 5.44 -11.94 -16.46
N PRO A 443 5.07 -10.89 -17.24
CA PRO A 443 4.95 -10.99 -18.68
C PRO A 443 6.19 -11.62 -19.31
N GLN A 444 6.00 -12.50 -20.27
CA GLN A 444 7.09 -13.23 -20.95
C GLN A 444 7.98 -12.26 -21.74
N ALA A 445 7.36 -11.22 -22.31
CA ALA A 445 8.05 -10.18 -23.07
C ALA A 445 9.14 -9.46 -22.25
N TRP A 446 9.01 -9.45 -20.91
CA TRP A 446 10.00 -8.80 -20.04
C TRP A 446 11.30 -9.60 -19.86
N PHE A 447 11.29 -10.89 -20.20
CA PHE A 447 12.48 -11.73 -20.17
C PHE A 447 13.28 -11.68 -21.47
N VAL A 448 12.96 -10.75 -22.36
CA VAL A 448 13.55 -10.63 -23.70
C VAL A 448 14.14 -9.25 -23.90
N ASP A 449 15.39 -9.16 -24.37
CA ASP A 449 16.04 -7.87 -24.61
C ASP A 449 15.61 -7.26 -25.95
N THR A 450 14.45 -6.59 -25.95
CA THR A 450 13.92 -5.92 -27.14
C THR A 450 14.66 -4.62 -27.51
N ASN A 451 15.50 -4.11 -26.61
CA ASN A 451 16.34 -2.94 -26.91
C ASN A 451 17.52 -3.32 -27.80
N LYS A 452 18.02 -4.54 -27.66
CA LYS A 452 19.18 -5.03 -28.40
C LYS A 452 18.80 -5.79 -29.68
N PHE A 453 17.74 -6.58 -29.60
CA PHE A 453 17.32 -7.42 -30.70
C PHE A 453 16.02 -6.91 -31.34
N SER A 454 16.06 -6.66 -32.64
CA SER A 454 14.92 -6.21 -33.44
C SER A 454 14.14 -7.34 -34.12
N LYS A 455 14.66 -8.57 -34.06
CA LYS A 455 14.06 -9.76 -34.68
C LYS A 455 14.25 -10.96 -33.76
N PHE A 456 13.22 -11.82 -33.71
CA PHE A 456 13.21 -13.04 -32.91
C PHE A 456 12.62 -14.20 -33.70
N THR A 457 13.01 -15.41 -33.36
CA THR A 457 12.30 -16.62 -33.75
C THR A 457 11.36 -17.01 -32.64
N ILE A 458 10.06 -16.80 -32.82
CA ILE A 458 9.04 -17.19 -31.83
C ILE A 458 8.70 -18.64 -32.03
N VAL A 459 8.76 -19.41 -30.95
CA VAL A 459 8.38 -20.83 -30.89
C VAL A 459 7.27 -20.98 -29.85
N HIS A 460 6.10 -21.41 -30.29
CA HIS A 460 5.04 -21.68 -29.32
C HIS A 460 5.35 -22.91 -28.48
N LYS A 461 4.93 -22.90 -27.24
CA LYS A 461 5.22 -23.99 -26.27
C LYS A 461 4.88 -25.39 -26.80
N HIS A 462 3.82 -25.52 -27.58
CA HIS A 462 3.41 -26.79 -28.16
C HIS A 462 4.33 -27.30 -29.28
N ASP A 463 5.10 -26.39 -29.91
CA ASP A 463 6.04 -26.70 -31.00
C ASP A 463 7.48 -26.95 -30.50
N VAL A 464 7.73 -26.84 -29.20
CA VAL A 464 9.08 -27.03 -28.62
C VAL A 464 9.67 -28.39 -28.98
N SER A 465 8.87 -29.46 -28.90
CA SER A 465 9.36 -30.80 -29.18
C SER A 465 9.83 -30.97 -30.62
N SER A 466 9.12 -30.42 -31.59
CA SER A 466 9.49 -30.45 -33.01
C SER A 466 10.65 -29.52 -33.33
N THR A 467 10.62 -28.29 -32.79
CA THR A 467 11.64 -27.28 -33.06
C THR A 467 13.01 -27.61 -32.49
N PHE A 468 13.05 -28.18 -31.30
CA PHE A 468 14.29 -28.51 -30.60
C PHE A 468 14.65 -30.00 -30.65
N ASN A 469 13.84 -30.83 -31.31
CA ASN A 469 13.98 -32.30 -31.36
C ASN A 469 14.03 -32.92 -29.96
N VAL A 470 13.15 -32.47 -29.07
CA VAL A 470 13.10 -32.89 -27.65
C VAL A 470 12.08 -34.03 -27.51
N THR A 471 12.54 -35.20 -27.03
CA THR A 471 11.71 -36.38 -26.88
C THR A 471 11.01 -36.49 -25.53
N HIS A 472 11.45 -35.76 -24.50
CA HIS A 472 10.93 -35.86 -23.13
C HIS A 472 10.25 -34.58 -22.68
N LYS A 473 9.03 -34.70 -22.14
CA LYS A 473 8.34 -33.61 -21.45
C LYS A 473 8.61 -33.72 -19.95
N LEU A 474 9.53 -32.86 -19.45
CA LEU A 474 9.82 -32.78 -18.03
C LEU A 474 8.92 -31.73 -17.35
N ASN A 475 8.64 -31.96 -16.07
CA ASN A 475 7.85 -31.05 -15.22
C ASN A 475 6.46 -30.69 -15.76
N GLN A 476 5.66 -31.70 -16.10
CA GLN A 476 4.23 -31.45 -16.28
C GLN A 476 3.58 -31.19 -14.91
N THR A 477 3.15 -29.99 -14.69
CA THR A 477 2.33 -29.65 -13.52
C THR A 477 1.03 -30.43 -13.60
N LYS A 478 0.64 -31.11 -12.52
CA LYS A 478 -0.67 -31.80 -12.46
C LYS A 478 -1.75 -30.71 -12.62
N LYS A 479 -2.50 -30.77 -13.72
CA LYS A 479 -3.55 -29.77 -14.01
C LYS A 479 -4.79 -30.10 -13.18
N GLU A 480 -4.94 -29.45 -12.03
CA GLU A 480 -6.20 -29.48 -11.25
C GLU A 480 -7.14 -28.37 -11.76
N ILE A 481 -6.57 -27.23 -12.13
CA ILE A 481 -7.26 -26.04 -12.64
C ILE A 481 -6.92 -25.88 -14.13
N THR A 482 -7.91 -25.58 -14.96
CA THR A 482 -7.78 -25.33 -16.41
C THR A 482 -8.31 -23.94 -16.75
N ALA A 483 -8.06 -23.44 -17.95
CA ALA A 483 -8.57 -22.12 -18.39
C ALA A 483 -10.11 -22.09 -18.41
N GLU A 484 -10.77 -23.23 -18.60
CA GLU A 484 -12.23 -23.38 -18.63
C GLU A 484 -12.88 -23.18 -17.25
N ASP A 485 -12.10 -23.25 -16.17
CA ASP A 485 -12.58 -23.05 -14.81
C ASP A 485 -12.69 -21.56 -14.44
N PHE A 486 -12.23 -20.65 -15.31
CA PHE A 486 -12.25 -19.21 -15.08
C PHE A 486 -13.45 -18.55 -15.76
N SER A 487 -14.04 -17.54 -15.12
CA SER A 487 -15.05 -16.71 -15.74
C SER A 487 -14.47 -15.89 -16.91
N GLU A 488 -15.34 -15.42 -17.80
CA GLU A 488 -14.94 -14.55 -18.90
C GLU A 488 -14.27 -13.25 -18.38
N GLU A 489 -14.78 -12.70 -17.28
CA GLU A 489 -14.20 -11.53 -16.63
C GLU A 489 -12.78 -11.80 -16.11
N GLN A 490 -12.56 -12.96 -15.48
CA GLN A 490 -11.24 -13.37 -15.01
C GLN A 490 -10.27 -13.61 -16.18
N ILE A 491 -10.74 -14.20 -17.28
CA ILE A 491 -9.93 -14.37 -18.50
C ILE A 491 -9.56 -13.02 -19.12
N ASN A 492 -10.51 -12.10 -19.22
CA ASN A 492 -10.24 -10.76 -19.77
C ASN A 492 -9.25 -10.00 -18.88
N PHE A 493 -9.39 -10.12 -17.57
CA PHE A 493 -8.41 -9.59 -16.63
C PHE A 493 -7.01 -10.18 -16.84
N ILE A 494 -6.89 -11.51 -16.97
CA ILE A 494 -5.59 -12.16 -17.26
C ILE A 494 -5.01 -11.63 -18.56
N LYS A 495 -5.82 -11.49 -19.61
CA LYS A 495 -5.37 -10.93 -20.91
C LYS A 495 -4.85 -9.50 -20.76
N SER A 496 -5.51 -8.67 -19.94
CA SER A 496 -5.11 -7.27 -19.73
C SER A 496 -3.74 -7.17 -19.06
N ILE A 497 -3.47 -7.95 -18.02
CA ILE A 497 -2.17 -7.95 -17.33
C ILE A 497 -1.01 -8.48 -18.18
N TYR A 498 -1.31 -9.28 -19.22
CA TYR A 498 -0.32 -9.80 -20.17
C TYR A 498 -0.35 -9.09 -21.52
N LYS A 499 -0.91 -7.88 -21.61
CA LYS A 499 -0.94 -7.07 -22.83
C LYS A 499 0.42 -6.98 -23.51
N ALA A 500 1.50 -6.81 -22.75
CA ALA A 500 2.86 -6.77 -23.27
C ALA A 500 3.27 -8.07 -24.01
N ASP A 501 2.77 -9.22 -23.56
CA ASP A 501 3.03 -10.51 -24.24
C ASP A 501 2.32 -10.58 -25.60
N TYR A 502 1.07 -10.14 -25.64
CA TYR A 502 0.30 -10.11 -26.91
C TYR A 502 0.89 -9.11 -27.90
N GLU A 503 1.25 -7.92 -27.45
CA GLU A 503 1.91 -6.90 -28.29
C GLU A 503 3.27 -7.40 -28.82
N PHE A 504 4.02 -8.13 -27.98
CA PHE A 504 5.28 -8.73 -28.41
C PHE A 504 5.07 -9.78 -29.52
N ILE A 505 4.12 -10.70 -29.31
CA ILE A 505 3.80 -11.73 -30.31
C ILE A 505 3.38 -11.06 -31.61
N GLU A 506 2.40 -10.16 -31.58
CA GLU A 506 1.91 -9.45 -32.76
C GLU A 506 3.04 -8.74 -33.52
N LYS A 507 3.91 -8.06 -32.79
CA LYS A 507 5.03 -7.30 -33.37
C LYS A 507 6.07 -8.17 -34.07
N TYR A 508 6.36 -9.34 -33.54
CA TYR A 508 7.49 -10.14 -34.01
C TYR A 508 7.08 -11.40 -34.78
N GLU A 509 5.89 -11.94 -34.60
CA GLU A 509 5.38 -13.09 -35.35
C GLU A 509 4.97 -12.70 -36.78
N SER A 510 4.35 -11.51 -36.98
CA SER A 510 3.93 -11.01 -38.30
C SER A 510 5.09 -10.63 -39.21
N LYS A 511 6.34 -10.61 -38.73
CA LYS A 511 7.55 -10.24 -39.45
C LYS A 511 8.48 -11.42 -39.77
N GLY A 512 8.00 -12.64 -39.50
CA GLY A 512 8.70 -13.91 -39.73
C GLY A 512 8.56 -14.45 -41.14
#